data_61f190bed7aa37efa267ef5e62bba1dd
#
_entry.id   61f190bed7aa37efa267ef5e62bba1dd
#
_cell.length_a   1.000
_cell.length_b   1.000
_cell.length_c   1.000
_cell.angle_alpha   90.00
_cell.angle_beta   90.00
_cell.angle_gamma   90.00
#
_symmetry.space_group_name_H-M   'P 1'
#
loop_
_entity.id
_entity.type
_entity.pdbx_description
1 polymer ?
#
loop_
_entity_poly.entity_id
_entity_poly.type
_entity_poly.pdbx_seq_one_letter_code
_entity_poly.pdbx_strand_id
1 'polypeptide(L)'
;MVVNQGDIYWVSSQDPSGSKSGYSHPHVVIKENVIDRAQSETVVLCALTTNRKRANWPGNVLLETGEANLSRQSVVVVSQVSTVEKAQLGQYIGSLSQPRIDQILAGMQFLQRLTEARETEETG
;
A
#
# COMPACT_ATOMS: atom_id res chain seq x y z
N MET A 1 -19.34 5.90 0.34
CA MET A 1 -18.30 5.13 1.04
C MET A 1 -17.22 6.06 1.57
N VAL A 2 -16.97 6.00 2.86
CA VAL A 2 -15.93 6.80 3.49
C VAL A 2 -14.67 5.96 3.59
N VAL A 3 -13.58 6.46 3.00
CA VAL A 3 -12.28 5.80 3.00
C VAL A 3 -11.31 6.67 3.78
N ASN A 4 -10.61 6.06 4.74
CA ASN A 4 -9.67 6.80 5.60
C ASN A 4 -8.25 6.25 5.43
N GLN A 5 -7.27 7.12 5.66
CA GLN A 5 -5.87 6.71 5.70
C GLN A 5 -5.70 5.59 6.74
N GLY A 6 -5.02 4.51 6.36
CA GLY A 6 -4.81 3.35 7.22
C GLY A 6 -5.85 2.25 7.08
N ASP A 7 -6.95 2.50 6.36
CA ASP A 7 -7.92 1.44 6.06
C ASP A 7 -7.31 0.41 5.12
N ILE A 8 -7.68 -0.86 5.30
CA ILE A 8 -7.21 -1.96 4.47
C ILE A 8 -8.40 -2.54 3.71
N TYR A 9 -8.23 -2.70 2.39
CA TYR A 9 -9.24 -3.24 1.49
C TYR A 9 -8.66 -4.35 0.63
N TRP A 10 -9.50 -5.28 0.23
CA TRP A 10 -9.18 -6.20 -0.86
C TRP A 10 -9.22 -5.41 -2.16
N VAL A 11 -8.17 -5.56 -2.97
CA VAL A 11 -8.10 -4.92 -4.29
C VAL A 11 -7.64 -5.94 -5.31
N SER A 12 -8.40 -6.09 -6.38
CA SER A 12 -8.04 -7.01 -7.47
C SER A 12 -6.94 -6.37 -8.30
N SER A 13 -5.85 -7.11 -8.50
CA SER A 13 -4.85 -6.67 -9.46
C SER A 13 -5.37 -6.96 -10.87
N GLN A 14 -5.41 -5.91 -11.70
CA GLN A 14 -5.72 -6.08 -13.11
C GLN A 14 -4.42 -6.28 -13.86
N ASP A 15 -4.34 -7.41 -14.57
CA ASP A 15 -3.25 -7.64 -15.50
C ASP A 15 -3.44 -6.70 -16.69
N PRO A 16 -2.43 -5.90 -17.06
CA PRO A 16 -2.50 -5.02 -18.23
C PRO A 16 -2.82 -5.76 -19.53
N SER A 17 -2.54 -7.07 -19.60
CA SER A 17 -2.86 -7.88 -20.78
C SER A 17 -4.33 -8.25 -20.88
N GLY A 18 -5.14 -7.91 -19.87
CA GLY A 18 -6.56 -8.25 -19.83
C GLY A 18 -6.83 -9.68 -19.43
N SER A 19 -5.82 -10.49 -19.14
CA SER A 19 -6.03 -11.80 -18.57
C SER A 19 -6.47 -11.64 -17.13
N LYS A 20 -7.53 -12.36 -16.75
CA LYS A 20 -8.05 -12.31 -15.39
C LYS A 20 -7.03 -12.92 -14.44
N SER A 21 -6.29 -12.10 -13.74
CA SER A 21 -5.42 -12.61 -12.69
C SER A 21 -6.21 -13.12 -11.50
N GLY A 22 -7.45 -12.74 -11.33
CA GLY A 22 -8.34 -13.26 -10.30
C GLY A 22 -7.85 -13.13 -8.87
N TYR A 23 -6.67 -12.55 -8.67
CA TYR A 23 -6.07 -12.43 -7.35
C TYR A 23 -6.39 -11.09 -6.74
N SER A 24 -7.05 -11.13 -5.58
CA SER A 24 -7.21 -9.96 -4.74
C SER A 24 -6.14 -9.99 -3.67
N HIS A 25 -5.55 -8.83 -3.42
CA HIS A 25 -4.55 -8.67 -2.36
C HIS A 25 -4.99 -7.55 -1.43
N PRO A 26 -4.69 -7.65 -0.13
CA PRO A 26 -4.91 -6.54 0.77
C PRO A 26 -4.02 -5.35 0.40
N HIS A 27 -4.59 -4.16 0.48
CA HIS A 27 -3.87 -2.91 0.28
C HIS A 27 -4.26 -1.94 1.37
N VAL A 28 -3.31 -1.18 1.86
CA VAL A 28 -3.56 -0.14 2.85
C VAL A 28 -3.67 1.22 2.16
N VAL A 29 -4.64 2.01 2.59
CA VAL A 29 -4.86 3.35 2.06
C VAL A 29 -3.80 4.30 2.64
N ILE A 30 -3.02 4.91 1.77
CA ILE A 30 -2.00 5.89 2.14
C ILE A 30 -2.56 7.31 2.07
N LYS A 31 -3.37 7.57 1.06
CA LYS A 31 -3.99 8.89 0.87
C LYS A 31 -5.37 8.70 0.27
N GLU A 32 -6.35 9.30 0.91
CA GLU A 32 -7.75 9.23 0.47
C GLU A 32 -8.16 10.48 -0.33
N ASN A 33 -9.22 10.33 -1.11
CA ASN A 33 -9.91 11.43 -1.79
C ASN A 33 -9.00 12.29 -2.67
N VAL A 34 -8.13 11.63 -3.44
CA VAL A 34 -7.31 12.30 -4.45
C VAL A 34 -8.14 12.43 -5.72
N ILE A 35 -8.27 13.64 -6.23
CA ILE A 35 -9.00 13.89 -7.48
C ILE A 35 -8.00 13.94 -8.62
N ASP A 36 -8.18 13.10 -9.63
CA ASP A 36 -7.32 13.08 -10.80
C ASP A 36 -7.77 14.12 -11.86
N ARG A 37 -7.06 14.15 -13.00
CA ARG A 37 -7.35 15.09 -14.08
C ARG A 37 -8.74 14.87 -14.70
N ALA A 38 -9.26 13.65 -14.61
CA ALA A 38 -10.59 13.30 -15.12
C ALA A 38 -11.70 13.61 -14.10
N GLN A 39 -11.37 14.24 -12.98
CA GLN A 39 -12.29 14.55 -11.88
C GLN A 39 -12.82 13.28 -11.18
N SER A 40 -12.11 12.16 -11.30
CA SER A 40 -12.47 10.92 -10.60
C SER A 40 -11.87 10.89 -9.21
N GLU A 41 -12.62 10.37 -8.25
CA GLU A 41 -12.10 10.12 -6.90
C GLU A 41 -11.17 8.92 -6.90
N THR A 42 -9.92 9.15 -6.56
CA THR A 42 -8.90 8.09 -6.49
C THR A 42 -8.33 7.99 -5.08
N VAL A 43 -7.67 6.88 -4.82
CA VAL A 43 -6.97 6.63 -3.56
C VAL A 43 -5.57 6.11 -3.88
N VAL A 44 -4.61 6.46 -3.04
CA VAL A 44 -3.24 5.95 -3.13
C VAL A 44 -3.13 4.79 -2.15
N LEU A 45 -2.66 3.66 -2.65
CA LEU A 45 -2.58 2.41 -1.91
C LEU A 45 -1.15 1.89 -1.85
N CYS A 46 -0.89 1.09 -0.84
CA CYS A 46 0.35 0.34 -0.71
C CYS A 46 0.00 -1.14 -0.52
N ALA A 47 0.67 -2.02 -1.26
CA ALA A 47 0.35 -3.45 -1.24
C ALA A 47 0.86 -4.13 0.04
N LEU A 48 0.12 -5.14 0.48
CA LEU A 48 0.54 -6.04 1.55
C LEU A 48 0.86 -7.41 0.95
N THR A 49 1.85 -8.09 1.51
CA THR A 49 2.21 -9.46 1.15
C THR A 49 2.32 -10.33 2.39
N THR A 50 2.01 -11.62 2.26
CA THR A 50 2.23 -12.58 3.35
C THR A 50 3.64 -13.17 3.32
N ASN A 51 4.47 -12.79 2.37
CA ASN A 51 5.87 -13.21 2.30
C ASN A 51 6.68 -12.46 3.37
N ARG A 52 6.91 -13.09 4.50
CA ARG A 52 7.60 -12.48 5.65
C ARG A 52 9.06 -12.13 5.38
N LYS A 53 9.66 -12.71 4.36
CA LYS A 53 11.03 -12.35 3.95
C LYS A 53 11.11 -10.88 3.51
N ARG A 54 10.01 -10.34 3.01
CA ARG A 54 9.95 -8.94 2.59
C ARG A 54 10.04 -7.96 3.78
N ALA A 55 9.85 -8.43 5.01
CA ALA A 55 9.99 -7.58 6.20
C ALA A 55 11.41 -7.04 6.38
N ASN A 56 12.40 -7.71 5.81
CA ASN A 56 13.80 -7.31 5.91
C ASN A 56 14.20 -6.23 4.87
N TRP A 57 13.29 -5.89 3.96
CA TRP A 57 13.58 -4.88 2.94
C TRP A 57 13.39 -3.48 3.52
N PRO A 58 14.24 -2.50 3.12
CA PRO A 58 14.20 -1.17 3.70
C PRO A 58 12.82 -0.51 3.64
N GLY A 59 12.39 0.01 4.77
CA GLY A 59 11.14 0.76 4.87
C GLY A 59 9.88 -0.08 5.04
N ASN A 60 9.94 -1.39 4.76
CA ASN A 60 8.79 -2.26 4.89
C ASN A 60 8.38 -2.44 6.36
N VAL A 61 7.08 -2.64 6.60
CA VAL A 61 6.52 -2.73 7.95
C VAL A 61 5.82 -4.08 8.12
N LEU A 62 6.24 -4.84 9.15
CA LEU A 62 5.62 -6.11 9.50
C LEU A 62 4.41 -5.87 10.40
N LEU A 63 3.26 -6.36 9.97
CA LEU A 63 2.01 -6.34 10.73
C LEU A 63 1.73 -7.74 11.28
N GLU A 64 1.26 -7.78 12.52
CA GLU A 64 0.97 -9.05 13.19
C GLU A 64 -0.39 -9.61 12.81
N THR A 65 -0.56 -10.93 12.96
CA THR A 65 -1.84 -11.60 12.81
C THR A 65 -2.88 -10.96 13.74
N GLY A 66 -4.05 -10.66 13.20
CA GLY A 66 -5.15 -10.04 13.95
C GLY A 66 -5.13 -8.53 13.92
N GLU A 67 -3.98 -7.92 13.62
CA GLU A 67 -3.89 -6.47 13.45
C GLU A 67 -4.78 -6.03 12.28
N ALA A 68 -5.63 -5.04 12.50
CA ALA A 68 -6.58 -4.57 11.48
C ALA A 68 -7.38 -5.72 10.84
N ASN A 69 -7.72 -6.73 11.62
CA ASN A 69 -8.43 -7.94 11.19
C ASN A 69 -7.71 -8.78 10.13
N LEU A 70 -6.41 -8.60 9.98
CA LEU A 70 -5.62 -9.45 9.08
C LEU A 70 -5.56 -10.88 9.61
N SER A 71 -5.84 -11.85 8.75
CA SER A 71 -5.85 -13.26 9.12
C SER A 71 -4.44 -13.85 9.22
N ARG A 72 -3.45 -13.18 8.66
CA ARG A 72 -2.05 -13.62 8.64
C ARG A 72 -1.12 -12.45 8.91
N GLN A 73 0.06 -12.76 9.44
CA GLN A 73 1.17 -11.83 9.43
C GLN A 73 1.38 -11.29 8.01
N SER A 74 1.48 -10.00 7.87
CA SER A 74 1.59 -9.35 6.56
C SER A 74 2.66 -8.27 6.59
N VAL A 75 3.25 -8.00 5.44
CA VAL A 75 4.27 -6.97 5.29
C VAL A 75 3.72 -5.90 4.36
N VAL A 76 3.76 -4.65 4.80
CA VAL A 76 3.47 -3.50 3.94
C VAL A 76 4.69 -3.25 3.08
N VAL A 77 4.54 -3.37 1.77
CA VAL A 77 5.64 -3.20 0.82
C VAL A 77 5.62 -1.76 0.31
N VAL A 78 6.43 -0.91 0.93
CA VAL A 78 6.39 0.55 0.71
C VAL A 78 6.82 0.98 -0.70
N SER A 79 7.45 0.08 -1.45
CA SER A 79 7.79 0.33 -2.86
C SER A 79 6.63 0.02 -3.83
N GLN A 80 5.61 -0.70 -3.38
CA GLN A 80 4.48 -1.09 -4.24
C GLN A 80 3.29 -0.18 -4.00
N VAL A 81 3.42 1.03 -4.50
CA VAL A 81 2.41 2.07 -4.41
C VAL A 81 1.62 2.13 -5.71
N SER A 82 0.31 2.22 -5.60
CA SER A 82 -0.57 2.35 -6.76
C SER A 82 -1.67 3.37 -6.48
N THR A 83 -2.21 3.95 -7.54
CA THR A 83 -3.37 4.83 -7.46
C THR A 83 -4.51 4.17 -8.22
N VAL A 84 -5.62 3.98 -7.54
CA VAL A 84 -6.80 3.35 -8.14
C VAL A 84 -8.03 4.23 -7.92
N GLU A 85 -9.05 4.00 -8.72
CA GLU A 85 -10.34 4.65 -8.49
C GLU A 85 -10.98 4.08 -7.22
N LYS A 86 -11.61 4.92 -6.45
CA LYS A 86 -12.27 4.53 -5.20
C LYS A 86 -13.25 3.38 -5.42
N ALA A 87 -13.91 3.36 -6.58
CA ALA A 87 -14.85 2.30 -6.95
C ALA A 87 -14.18 0.93 -7.13
N GLN A 88 -12.86 0.89 -7.31
CA GLN A 88 -12.10 -0.37 -7.46
C GLN A 88 -11.77 -1.04 -6.13
N LEU A 89 -12.02 -0.38 -5.01
CA LEU A 89 -11.83 -0.98 -3.69
C LEU A 89 -12.84 -2.08 -3.48
N GLY A 90 -12.36 -3.24 -3.05
CA GLY A 90 -13.22 -4.38 -2.72
C GLY A 90 -13.67 -4.32 -1.27
N GLN A 91 -13.75 -5.48 -0.64
CA GLN A 91 -14.23 -5.59 0.73
C GLN A 91 -13.25 -4.94 1.72
N TYR A 92 -13.79 -4.15 2.63
CA TYR A 92 -13.05 -3.58 3.74
C TYR A 92 -12.63 -4.70 4.71
N ILE A 93 -11.37 -4.66 5.15
CA ILE A 93 -10.81 -5.65 6.08
C ILE A 93 -10.76 -5.07 7.50
N GLY A 94 -10.12 -3.92 7.65
CA GLY A 94 -9.93 -3.28 8.95
C GLY A 94 -9.12 -2.01 8.82
N SER A 95 -8.76 -1.41 9.94
CA SER A 95 -8.01 -0.16 9.96
C SER A 95 -6.80 -0.28 10.88
N LEU A 96 -5.67 0.24 10.43
CA LEU A 96 -4.44 0.27 11.22
C LEU A 96 -4.49 1.39 12.27
N SER A 97 -3.74 1.19 13.35
CA SER A 97 -3.53 2.23 14.35
C SER A 97 -2.69 3.37 13.80
N GLN A 98 -2.79 4.55 14.42
CA GLN A 98 -1.99 5.70 13.99
C GLN A 98 -0.47 5.42 14.07
N PRO A 99 0.06 4.75 15.12
CA PRO A 99 1.49 4.41 15.13
C PRO A 99 1.92 3.57 13.92
N ARG A 100 1.08 2.65 13.47
CA ARG A 100 1.37 1.85 12.27
C ARG A 100 1.35 2.69 11.01
N ILE A 101 0.37 3.59 10.88
CA ILE A 101 0.32 4.52 9.76
C ILE A 101 1.60 5.36 9.71
N ASP A 102 2.02 5.89 10.86
CA ASP A 102 3.25 6.69 10.96
C ASP A 102 4.48 5.89 10.54
N GLN A 103 4.57 4.60 10.94
CA GLN A 103 5.67 3.73 10.53
C GLN A 103 5.71 3.53 9.01
N ILE A 104 4.55 3.34 8.39
CA ILE A 104 4.45 3.15 6.94
C ILE A 104 4.91 4.42 6.22
N LEU A 105 4.41 5.57 6.64
CA LEU A 105 4.80 6.85 6.03
C LEU A 105 6.30 7.11 6.19
N ALA A 106 6.85 6.81 7.36
CA ALA A 106 8.29 6.94 7.61
C ALA A 106 9.10 5.98 6.73
N GLY A 107 8.59 4.76 6.54
CA GLY A 107 9.22 3.77 5.66
C GLY A 107 9.25 4.21 4.20
N MET A 108 8.17 4.80 3.74
CA MET A 108 8.09 5.35 2.39
C MET A 108 9.10 6.49 2.20
N GLN A 109 9.19 7.39 3.17
CA GLN A 109 10.17 8.49 3.13
C GLN A 109 11.60 7.98 3.15
N PHE A 110 11.88 6.98 3.97
CA PHE A 110 13.20 6.35 4.05
C PHE A 110 13.61 5.77 2.70
N LEU A 111 12.71 5.05 2.05
CA LEU A 111 12.97 4.46 0.74
C LEU A 111 13.23 5.53 -0.32
N GLN A 112 12.46 6.62 -0.29
CA GLN A 112 12.63 7.73 -1.21
C GLN A 112 14.01 8.36 -1.05
N ARG A 113 14.47 8.56 0.19
CA ARG A 113 15.80 9.11 0.47
C ARG A 113 16.92 8.20 -0.03
N LEU A 114 16.75 6.88 0.12
CA LEU A 114 17.73 5.93 -0.43
C LEU A 114 17.84 6.04 -1.94
N THR A 115 16.72 6.15 -2.62
CA THR A 115 16.67 6.28 -4.07
C THR A 115 17.35 7.59 -4.52
N GLU A 116 17.06 8.70 -3.86
CA GLU A 116 17.66 10.00 -4.15
C GLU A 116 19.19 9.98 -3.92
N ALA A 117 19.64 9.36 -2.84
CA ALA A 117 21.07 9.24 -2.55
C ALA A 117 21.80 8.44 -3.64
N ARG A 118 21.18 7.36 -4.13
CA ARG A 118 21.76 6.56 -5.21
C ARG A 118 21.83 7.33 -6.52
N GLU A 119 20.79 8.08 -6.85
CA GLU A 119 20.78 8.93 -8.04
C GLU A 119 21.88 9.98 -8.00
N THR A 120 22.11 10.58 -6.84
CA THR A 120 23.16 11.57 -6.65
C THR A 120 24.55 10.95 -6.84
N GLU A 121 24.77 9.74 -6.32
CA GLU A 121 26.03 9.03 -6.50
C GLU A 121 26.28 8.64 -7.95
N GLU A 122 25.25 8.26 -8.69
CA GLU A 122 25.37 7.88 -10.09
C GLU A 122 25.64 9.06 -11.00
N THR A 123 25.18 10.25 -10.63
CA THR A 123 25.39 11.48 -11.42
C THR A 123 26.59 12.28 -10.99
N GLY A 124 27.20 11.94 -9.89
CA GLY A 124 28.39 12.60 -9.35
C GLY A 124 29.69 12.03 -9.94
#